data_8e88fd0e9bb4f45c6a459d018b14c5b9
#
_entry.id   8e88fd0e9bb4f45c6a459d018b14c5b9
#
_cell.length_a   1.000
_cell.length_b   1.000
_cell.length_c   1.000
_cell.angle_alpha   90.00
_cell.angle_beta   90.00
_cell.angle_gamma   90.00
#
_symmetry.space_group_name_H-M   'P 1'
#
loop_
_entity.id
_entity.type
_entity.pdbx_description
1 polymer ?
#
loop_
_entity_poly.entity_id
_entity_poly.type
_entity_poly.pdbx_seq_one_letter_code
_entity_poly.pdbx_strand_id
1 'polypeptide(L)'
;MSILSAILQGILQGLTEFLPVSSSGHLSLYQYFTGINSESSVTFSVMLHLGTLLAVIIAFWPTVWQLLKEFFLLFADLFRGRLFKQKATPYRRMLYLLILSCVPLLLVLPLQDLITSVSADNDILVEGICFLITSALLFLADRAPRGHRDASTMKGKHALAIGVAQLFATLPGISRSGSTISVGQLCGLERSYAVSYSFILGLPAAVSYTHLTLPTIRL
;
A
#
# COMPACT_ATOMS: atom_id res chain seq x y z
N MET A 1 26.93 -7.01 0.61
CA MET A 1 25.99 -7.19 1.75
C MET A 1 26.23 -8.58 2.36
N SER A 2 26.30 -8.71 3.69
CA SER A 2 26.46 -10.02 4.34
C SER A 2 25.11 -10.79 4.41
N ILE A 3 25.17 -12.11 4.51
CA ILE A 3 23.96 -12.96 4.67
C ILE A 3 23.18 -12.56 5.92
N LEU A 4 23.89 -12.25 7.03
CA LEU A 4 23.25 -11.82 8.26
C LEU A 4 22.48 -10.50 8.07
N SER A 5 23.08 -9.53 7.38
CA SER A 5 22.40 -8.26 7.06
C SER A 5 21.17 -8.47 6.19
N ALA A 6 21.23 -9.39 5.22
CA ALA A 6 20.08 -9.73 4.38
C ALA A 6 18.93 -10.33 5.22
N ILE A 7 19.24 -11.25 6.14
CA ILE A 7 18.26 -11.85 7.04
C ILE A 7 17.63 -10.80 7.95
N LEU A 8 18.43 -9.92 8.55
CA LEU A 8 17.93 -8.85 9.43
C LEU A 8 17.02 -7.88 8.70
N GLN A 9 17.38 -7.47 7.47
CA GLN A 9 16.52 -6.63 6.65
C GLN A 9 15.22 -7.35 6.24
N GLY A 10 15.28 -8.65 5.95
CA GLY A 10 14.09 -9.46 5.67
C GLY A 10 13.13 -9.54 6.85
N ILE A 11 13.64 -9.75 8.06
CA ILE A 11 12.84 -9.74 9.29
C ILE A 11 12.26 -8.35 9.53
N LEU A 12 13.08 -7.30 9.42
CA LEU A 12 12.64 -5.91 9.59
C LEU A 12 11.51 -5.57 8.61
N GLN A 13 11.70 -5.85 7.32
CA GLN A 13 10.68 -5.65 6.29
C GLN A 13 9.41 -6.42 6.62
N GLY A 14 9.49 -7.71 6.94
CA GLY A 14 8.33 -8.53 7.25
C GLY A 14 7.52 -8.00 8.43
N LEU A 15 8.18 -7.61 9.52
CA LEU A 15 7.51 -7.04 10.69
C LEU A 15 6.90 -5.67 10.40
N THR A 16 7.65 -4.77 9.78
CA THR A 16 7.22 -3.37 9.58
C THR A 16 6.25 -3.19 8.42
N GLU A 17 6.15 -4.12 7.47
CA GLU A 17 5.13 -4.11 6.42
C GLU A 17 3.74 -4.42 6.97
N PHE A 18 3.63 -5.40 7.88
CA PHE A 18 2.36 -5.76 8.51
C PHE A 18 1.98 -4.81 9.66
N LEU A 19 2.96 -4.23 10.33
CA LEU A 19 2.73 -3.13 11.25
C LEU A 19 2.61 -1.82 10.47
N PRO A 20 1.66 -0.94 10.82
CA PRO A 20 1.44 0.30 10.07
C PRO A 20 2.47 1.41 10.40
N VAL A 21 3.78 1.09 10.31
CA VAL A 21 4.89 1.94 10.81
C VAL A 21 5.93 2.32 9.76
N SER A 22 5.67 2.06 8.48
CA SER A 22 6.58 2.32 7.34
C SER A 22 7.80 1.40 7.27
N SER A 23 7.69 0.36 6.48
CA SER A 23 8.80 -0.58 6.21
C SER A 23 9.94 0.09 5.45
N SER A 24 9.65 0.93 4.45
CA SER A 24 10.67 1.66 3.69
C SER A 24 11.50 2.59 4.58
N GLY A 25 10.87 3.36 5.45
CA GLY A 25 11.57 4.24 6.38
C GLY A 25 12.47 3.47 7.36
N HIS A 26 12.00 2.33 7.88
CA HIS A 26 12.82 1.50 8.77
C HIS A 26 13.99 0.84 8.03
N LEU A 27 13.82 0.44 6.77
CA LEU A 27 14.93 -0.05 5.95
C LEU A 27 15.94 1.06 5.65
N SER A 28 15.50 2.29 5.31
CA SER A 28 16.39 3.45 5.14
C SER A 28 17.22 3.70 6.39
N LEU A 29 16.60 3.72 7.57
CA LEU A 29 17.32 3.89 8.84
C LEU A 29 18.34 2.77 9.07
N TYR A 30 17.95 1.51 8.86
CA TYR A 30 18.86 0.38 9.01
C TYR A 30 20.07 0.51 8.07
N GLN A 31 19.85 0.86 6.80
CA GLN A 31 20.89 1.02 5.79
C GLN A 31 21.80 2.20 6.11
N TYR A 32 21.25 3.31 6.57
CA TYR A 32 22.00 4.49 7.02
C TYR A 32 22.97 4.16 8.16
N PHE A 33 22.48 3.54 9.23
CA PHE A 33 23.30 3.20 10.40
C PHE A 33 24.31 2.07 10.15
N THR A 34 24.06 1.21 9.17
CA THR A 34 24.98 0.11 8.82
C THR A 34 25.94 0.44 7.67
N GLY A 35 25.82 1.63 7.08
CA GLY A 35 26.68 2.08 5.98
C GLY A 35 26.52 1.25 4.69
N ILE A 36 25.34 0.68 4.46
CA ILE A 36 25.05 -0.11 3.25
C ILE A 36 24.74 0.86 2.11
N ASN A 37 25.52 0.78 1.01
CA ASN A 37 25.34 1.64 -0.16
C ASN A 37 24.01 1.42 -0.87
N SER A 38 23.39 2.52 -1.29
CA SER A 38 22.04 2.57 -1.86
C SER A 38 21.84 1.78 -3.16
N GLU A 39 22.82 1.68 -4.05
CA GLU A 39 22.65 1.03 -5.36
C GLU A 39 22.37 -0.47 -5.29
N SER A 40 23.06 -1.20 -4.40
CA SER A 40 22.77 -2.62 -4.16
C SER A 40 21.50 -2.83 -3.33
N SER A 41 21.01 -1.78 -2.65
CA SER A 41 19.88 -1.85 -1.75
C SER A 41 18.53 -1.78 -2.49
N VAL A 42 18.42 -1.08 -3.62
CA VAL A 42 17.17 -0.93 -4.37
C VAL A 42 16.64 -2.29 -4.86
N THR A 43 17.48 -3.06 -5.57
CA THR A 43 17.10 -4.40 -6.05
C THR A 43 16.73 -5.33 -4.90
N PHE A 44 17.49 -5.26 -3.81
CA PHE A 44 17.22 -6.07 -2.63
C PHE A 44 15.93 -5.67 -1.94
N SER A 45 15.65 -4.37 -1.80
CA SER A 45 14.39 -3.85 -1.27
C SER A 45 13.17 -4.32 -2.10
N VAL A 46 13.28 -4.33 -3.43
CA VAL A 46 12.24 -4.89 -4.31
C VAL A 46 12.01 -6.37 -4.02
N MET A 47 13.07 -7.17 -3.83
CA MET A 47 12.92 -8.58 -3.48
C MET A 47 12.25 -8.78 -2.11
N LEU A 48 12.56 -7.94 -1.14
CA LEU A 48 11.90 -7.95 0.17
C LEU A 48 10.41 -7.64 0.05
N HIS A 49 10.05 -6.63 -0.75
CA HIS A 49 8.65 -6.28 -1.02
C HIS A 49 7.90 -7.40 -1.75
N LEU A 50 8.54 -8.12 -2.68
CA LEU A 50 7.94 -9.30 -3.31
C LEU A 50 7.64 -10.41 -2.28
N GLY A 51 8.53 -10.62 -1.32
CA GLY A 51 8.32 -11.56 -0.22
C GLY A 51 7.09 -11.20 0.62
N THR A 52 6.96 -9.93 1.02
CA THR A 52 5.80 -9.45 1.78
C THR A 52 4.53 -9.43 0.95
N LEU A 53 4.60 -9.14 -0.35
CA LEU A 53 3.47 -9.25 -1.28
C LEU A 53 2.90 -10.68 -1.32
N LEU A 54 3.77 -11.68 -1.44
CA LEU A 54 3.36 -13.08 -1.39
C LEU A 54 2.73 -13.43 -0.03
N ALA A 55 3.29 -12.94 1.07
CA ALA A 55 2.73 -13.15 2.41
C ALA A 55 1.33 -12.54 2.54
N VAL A 56 1.09 -11.34 2.01
CA VAL A 56 -0.24 -10.70 1.97
C VAL A 56 -1.22 -11.53 1.12
N ILE A 57 -0.80 -12.00 -0.06
CA ILE A 57 -1.65 -12.86 -0.91
C ILE A 57 -2.07 -14.12 -0.16
N ILE A 58 -1.12 -14.77 0.52
CA ILE A 58 -1.40 -15.99 1.30
C ILE A 58 -2.33 -15.69 2.48
N ALA A 59 -2.05 -14.63 3.25
CA ALA A 59 -2.86 -14.24 4.41
C ALA A 59 -4.30 -13.88 4.05
N PHE A 60 -4.52 -13.23 2.91
CA PHE A 60 -5.84 -12.79 2.44
C PHE A 60 -6.35 -13.64 1.27
N TRP A 61 -5.82 -14.86 1.07
CA TRP A 61 -6.13 -15.72 -0.07
C TRP A 61 -7.63 -15.87 -0.39
N PRO A 62 -8.53 -16.13 0.60
CA PRO A 62 -9.94 -16.27 0.30
C PRO A 62 -10.54 -15.01 -0.36
N THR A 63 -10.17 -13.82 0.12
CA THR A 63 -10.64 -12.55 -0.41
C THR A 63 -10.03 -12.26 -1.77
N VAL A 64 -8.72 -12.46 -1.91
CA VAL A 64 -7.99 -12.27 -3.18
C VAL A 64 -8.57 -13.16 -4.27
N TRP A 65 -8.86 -14.43 -3.97
CA TRP A 65 -9.45 -15.36 -4.92
C TRP A 65 -10.85 -14.92 -5.39
N GLN A 66 -11.69 -14.43 -4.47
CA GLN A 66 -13.00 -13.91 -4.82
C GLN A 66 -12.92 -12.63 -5.67
N LEU A 67 -11.97 -11.75 -5.37
CA LEU A 67 -11.73 -10.54 -6.16
C LEU A 67 -11.21 -10.88 -7.57
N LEU A 68 -10.34 -11.86 -7.71
CA LEU A 68 -9.88 -12.35 -9.02
C LEU A 68 -11.05 -12.91 -9.84
N LYS A 69 -11.92 -13.73 -9.23
CA LYS A 69 -13.13 -14.23 -9.89
C LYS A 69 -14.03 -13.08 -10.36
N GLU A 70 -14.28 -12.10 -9.48
CA GLU A 70 -15.14 -10.95 -9.82
C GLU A 70 -14.48 -10.08 -10.90
N PHE A 71 -13.17 -9.97 -10.92
CA PHE A 71 -12.45 -9.26 -11.98
C PHE A 71 -12.67 -9.91 -13.35
N PHE A 72 -12.52 -11.24 -13.47
CA PHE A 72 -12.77 -11.93 -14.74
C PHE A 72 -14.25 -11.92 -15.12
N LEU A 73 -15.17 -12.02 -14.14
CA LEU A 73 -16.61 -11.89 -14.39
C LEU A 73 -16.97 -10.47 -14.86
N LEU A 74 -16.32 -9.44 -14.32
CA LEU A 74 -16.50 -8.06 -14.74
C LEU A 74 -16.11 -7.88 -16.23
N PHE A 75 -14.97 -8.45 -16.64
CA PHE A 75 -14.56 -8.46 -18.04
C PHE A 75 -15.57 -9.19 -18.93
N ALA A 76 -16.03 -10.37 -18.52
CA ALA A 76 -17.04 -11.13 -19.26
C ALA A 76 -18.37 -10.35 -19.38
N ASP A 77 -18.79 -9.67 -18.31
CA ASP A 77 -20.00 -8.84 -18.29
C ASP A 77 -19.87 -7.57 -19.16
N LEU A 78 -18.64 -7.00 -19.25
CA LEU A 78 -18.35 -5.88 -20.14
C LEU A 78 -18.58 -6.27 -21.60
N PHE A 79 -18.01 -7.41 -22.05
CA PHE A 79 -18.18 -7.89 -23.41
C PHE A 79 -19.63 -8.33 -23.72
N ARG A 80 -20.40 -8.74 -22.69
CA ARG A 80 -21.80 -9.14 -22.83
C ARG A 80 -22.80 -7.99 -22.66
N GLY A 81 -22.36 -6.76 -22.43
CA GLY A 81 -23.21 -5.59 -22.21
C GLY A 81 -24.10 -5.70 -20.94
N ARG A 82 -23.67 -6.47 -19.93
CA ARG A 82 -24.44 -6.77 -18.71
C ARG A 82 -23.92 -6.06 -17.46
N LEU A 83 -22.93 -5.18 -17.58
CA LEU A 83 -22.25 -4.52 -16.45
C LEU A 83 -23.19 -3.88 -15.42
N PHE A 84 -24.29 -3.27 -15.87
CA PHE A 84 -25.24 -2.54 -15.01
C PHE A 84 -26.52 -3.32 -14.72
N LYS A 85 -26.66 -4.55 -15.24
CA LYS A 85 -27.92 -5.34 -15.11
C LYS A 85 -27.93 -6.24 -13.89
N GLN A 86 -26.78 -6.55 -13.29
CA GLN A 86 -26.70 -7.44 -12.13
C GLN A 86 -26.45 -6.63 -10.85
N LYS A 87 -27.07 -7.07 -9.74
CA LYS A 87 -26.75 -6.54 -8.41
C LYS A 87 -25.30 -6.89 -8.07
N ALA A 88 -24.50 -5.89 -7.73
CA ALA A 88 -23.11 -6.09 -7.36
C ALA A 88 -23.01 -6.90 -6.07
N THR A 89 -22.25 -8.00 -6.10
CA THR A 89 -21.86 -8.74 -4.90
C THR A 89 -21.00 -7.87 -3.99
N PRO A 90 -20.87 -8.17 -2.69
CA PRO A 90 -19.94 -7.44 -1.81
C PRO A 90 -18.51 -7.39 -2.35
N TYR A 91 -18.02 -8.49 -2.96
CA TYR A 91 -16.68 -8.54 -3.56
C TYR A 91 -16.58 -7.71 -4.83
N ARG A 92 -17.60 -7.71 -5.70
CA ARG A 92 -17.66 -6.83 -6.89
C ARG A 92 -17.67 -5.37 -6.48
N ARG A 93 -18.43 -5.03 -5.44
CA ARG A 93 -18.43 -3.67 -4.91
C ARG A 93 -17.08 -3.28 -4.31
N MET A 94 -16.45 -4.18 -3.56
CA MET A 94 -15.10 -3.98 -3.05
C MET A 94 -14.10 -3.76 -4.19
N LEU A 95 -14.19 -4.52 -5.29
CA LEU A 95 -13.36 -4.35 -6.47
C LEU A 95 -13.50 -2.95 -7.08
N TYR A 96 -14.73 -2.45 -7.25
CA TYR A 96 -14.97 -1.09 -7.74
C TYR A 96 -14.36 -0.03 -6.81
N LEU A 97 -14.49 -0.21 -5.51
CA LEU A 97 -13.94 0.72 -4.52
C LEU A 97 -12.40 0.69 -4.52
N LEU A 98 -11.78 -0.49 -4.68
CA LEU A 98 -10.34 -0.64 -4.82
C LEU A 98 -9.82 0.06 -6.09
N ILE A 99 -10.48 -0.13 -7.24
CA ILE A 99 -10.14 0.57 -8.48
C ILE A 99 -10.25 2.08 -8.28
N LEU A 100 -11.32 2.55 -7.64
CA LEU A 100 -11.51 3.97 -7.36
C LEU A 100 -10.44 4.53 -6.41
N SER A 101 -9.98 3.74 -5.42
CA SER A 101 -8.87 4.12 -4.54
C SER A 101 -7.52 4.17 -5.26
N CYS A 102 -7.36 3.46 -6.38
CA CYS A 102 -6.14 3.56 -7.19
C CYS A 102 -6.12 4.79 -8.10
N VAL A 103 -7.27 5.44 -8.38
CA VAL A 103 -7.31 6.60 -9.28
C VAL A 103 -6.40 7.75 -8.85
N PRO A 104 -6.36 8.18 -7.56
CA PRO A 104 -5.43 9.23 -7.15
C PRO A 104 -3.96 8.88 -7.36
N LEU A 105 -3.60 7.59 -7.37
CA LEU A 105 -2.22 7.15 -7.61
C LEU A 105 -1.72 7.49 -9.02
N LEU A 106 -2.61 7.69 -9.98
CA LEU A 106 -2.23 8.12 -11.33
C LEU A 106 -1.54 9.50 -11.33
N LEU A 107 -1.77 10.31 -10.30
CA LEU A 107 -1.09 11.59 -10.11
C LEU A 107 0.39 11.41 -9.72
N VAL A 108 0.83 10.22 -9.30
CA VAL A 108 2.24 9.93 -9.05
C VAL A 108 3.06 10.04 -10.33
N LEU A 109 2.50 9.64 -11.49
CA LEU A 109 3.21 9.62 -12.77
C LEU A 109 3.83 10.99 -13.12
N PRO A 110 3.10 12.11 -13.11
CA PRO A 110 3.67 13.43 -13.36
C PRO A 110 4.52 13.98 -12.20
N LEU A 111 4.42 13.40 -10.99
CA LEU A 111 5.15 13.82 -9.79
C LEU A 111 6.36 12.95 -9.48
N GLN A 112 6.66 11.96 -10.33
CA GLN A 112 7.69 10.95 -10.10
C GLN A 112 9.07 11.58 -9.88
N ASP A 113 9.45 12.58 -10.70
CA ASP A 113 10.75 13.25 -10.58
C ASP A 113 10.88 14.00 -9.25
N LEU A 114 9.80 14.63 -8.78
CA LEU A 114 9.76 15.31 -7.49
C LEU A 114 9.89 14.31 -6.34
N ILE A 115 9.15 13.20 -6.39
CA ILE A 115 9.21 12.15 -5.37
C ILE A 115 10.61 11.54 -5.33
N THR A 116 11.21 11.28 -6.50
CA THR A 116 12.56 10.71 -6.59
C THR A 116 13.61 11.67 -6.03
N SER A 117 13.51 12.97 -6.30
CA SER A 117 14.44 13.97 -5.77
C SER A 117 14.41 14.06 -4.25
N VAL A 118 13.21 13.95 -3.65
CA VAL A 118 13.03 13.91 -2.19
C VAL A 118 13.53 12.59 -1.60
N SER A 119 13.44 11.49 -2.36
CA SER A 119 13.88 10.16 -1.91
C SER A 119 15.39 9.93 -2.07
N ALA A 120 16.06 10.70 -2.93
CA ALA A 120 17.49 10.57 -3.20
C ALA A 120 18.37 11.31 -2.18
N ASP A 121 17.77 12.05 -1.28
CA ASP A 121 18.49 12.74 -0.21
C ASP A 121 18.97 11.70 0.83
N ASN A 122 20.27 11.71 1.14
CA ASN A 122 20.86 10.84 2.16
C ASN A 122 20.58 11.34 3.60
N ASP A 123 19.59 12.20 3.77
CA ASP A 123 19.19 12.74 5.07
C ASP A 123 17.99 11.95 5.63
N ILE A 124 18.14 11.45 6.83
CA ILE A 124 17.07 10.75 7.58
C ILE A 124 16.04 11.70 8.21
N LEU A 125 16.19 13.01 8.01
CA LEU A 125 15.27 14.01 8.55
C LEU A 125 13.86 13.87 7.93
N VAL A 126 13.81 13.63 6.62
CA VAL A 126 12.55 13.47 5.89
C VAL A 126 11.80 12.26 6.41
N GLU A 127 12.48 11.11 6.55
CA GLU A 127 11.86 9.91 7.13
C GLU A 127 11.38 10.16 8.57
N GLY A 128 12.15 10.90 9.37
CA GLY A 128 11.77 11.27 10.74
C GLY A 128 10.47 12.09 10.78
N ILE A 129 10.32 13.09 9.91
CA ILE A 129 9.08 13.88 9.79
C ILE A 129 7.92 13.00 9.31
N CYS A 130 8.18 12.12 8.34
CA CYS A 130 7.18 11.19 7.82
C CYS A 130 6.70 10.18 8.87
N PHE A 131 7.58 9.72 9.76
CA PHE A 131 7.18 8.90 10.92
C PHE A 131 6.28 9.67 11.87
N LEU A 132 6.55 10.93 12.15
CA LEU A 132 5.69 11.76 13.00
C LEU A 132 4.29 11.95 12.37
N ILE A 133 4.22 12.17 11.05
CA ILE A 133 2.95 12.26 10.32
C ILE A 133 2.18 10.94 10.43
N THR A 134 2.84 9.81 10.18
CA THR A 134 2.23 8.48 10.30
C THR A 134 1.73 8.23 11.72
N SER A 135 2.53 8.57 12.73
CA SER A 135 2.17 8.44 14.15
C SER A 135 0.94 9.28 14.50
N ALA A 136 0.89 10.52 14.03
CA ALA A 136 -0.26 11.41 14.26
C ALA A 136 -1.53 10.84 13.61
N LEU A 137 -1.45 10.32 12.39
CA LEU A 137 -2.59 9.69 11.72
C LEU A 137 -3.09 8.46 12.48
N LEU A 138 -2.20 7.58 12.92
CA LEU A 138 -2.53 6.39 13.71
C LEU A 138 -3.19 6.78 15.04
N PHE A 139 -2.63 7.77 15.72
CA PHE A 139 -3.15 8.27 16.98
C PHE A 139 -4.57 8.86 16.83
N LEU A 140 -4.82 9.63 15.77
CA LEU A 140 -6.15 10.16 15.48
C LEU A 140 -7.14 9.04 15.14
N ALA A 141 -6.71 8.05 14.35
CA ALA A 141 -7.54 6.92 13.97
C ALA A 141 -7.89 6.01 15.16
N ASP A 142 -6.95 5.82 16.09
CA ASP A 142 -7.21 5.00 17.29
C ASP A 142 -8.25 5.65 18.22
N ARG A 143 -8.32 6.99 18.24
CA ARG A 143 -9.32 7.75 19.00
C ARG A 143 -10.63 7.96 18.27
N ALA A 144 -10.71 7.61 16.99
CA ALA A 144 -11.94 7.70 16.22
C ALA A 144 -13.01 6.76 16.79
N PRO A 145 -14.30 7.16 16.76
CA PRO A 145 -15.39 6.26 17.10
C PRO A 145 -15.31 4.96 16.30
N ARG A 146 -15.71 3.85 16.89
CA ARG A 146 -15.74 2.55 16.19
C ARG A 146 -16.65 2.63 14.97
N GLY A 147 -16.06 2.44 13.81
CA GLY A 147 -16.79 2.36 12.55
C GLY A 147 -17.47 1.01 12.37
N HIS A 148 -18.52 1.00 11.54
CA HIS A 148 -19.31 -0.20 11.21
C HIS A 148 -19.45 -0.39 9.69
N ARG A 149 -18.72 0.41 8.88
CA ARG A 149 -18.80 0.30 7.42
C ARG A 149 -17.94 -0.83 6.90
N ASP A 150 -18.55 -1.59 6.02
CA ASP A 150 -17.94 -2.71 5.27
C ASP A 150 -18.03 -2.45 3.75
N ALA A 151 -17.75 -3.47 2.93
CA ALA A 151 -17.86 -3.40 1.47
C ALA A 151 -19.28 -3.00 0.99
N SER A 152 -20.33 -3.33 1.74
CA SER A 152 -21.73 -3.06 1.36
C SER A 152 -22.16 -1.63 1.64
N THR A 153 -21.57 -1.00 2.66
CA THR A 153 -21.97 0.32 3.19
C THR A 153 -20.96 1.43 2.91
N MET A 154 -19.71 1.07 2.56
CA MET A 154 -18.67 2.00 2.14
C MET A 154 -19.09 2.76 0.86
N LYS A 155 -18.89 4.08 0.81
CA LYS A 155 -19.22 4.92 -0.34
C LYS A 155 -17.95 5.26 -1.14
N GLY A 156 -18.11 5.62 -2.43
CA GLY A 156 -16.99 5.99 -3.30
C GLY A 156 -16.14 7.14 -2.76
N LYS A 157 -16.73 8.13 -2.08
CA LYS A 157 -15.98 9.20 -1.43
C LYS A 157 -14.98 8.71 -0.38
N HIS A 158 -15.30 7.62 0.34
CA HIS A 158 -14.38 7.02 1.32
C HIS A 158 -13.23 6.30 0.60
N ALA A 159 -13.51 5.63 -0.52
CA ALA A 159 -12.49 5.02 -1.37
C ALA A 159 -11.53 6.08 -1.93
N LEU A 160 -12.05 7.20 -2.41
CA LEU A 160 -11.22 8.32 -2.88
C LEU A 160 -10.37 8.92 -1.74
N ALA A 161 -10.93 9.11 -0.55
CA ALA A 161 -10.17 9.60 0.60
C ALA A 161 -9.00 8.66 0.97
N ILE A 162 -9.24 7.34 0.97
CA ILE A 162 -8.20 6.34 1.20
C ILE A 162 -7.16 6.37 0.06
N GLY A 163 -7.61 6.54 -1.20
CA GLY A 163 -6.72 6.66 -2.35
C GLY A 163 -5.84 7.91 -2.30
N VAL A 164 -6.38 9.04 -1.83
CA VAL A 164 -5.60 10.28 -1.59
C VAL A 164 -4.57 10.05 -0.47
N ALA A 165 -4.94 9.37 0.61
CA ALA A 165 -3.99 9.01 1.66
C ALA A 165 -2.87 8.11 1.12
N GLN A 166 -3.20 7.17 0.22
CA GLN A 166 -2.22 6.32 -0.46
C GLN A 166 -1.29 7.12 -1.38
N LEU A 167 -1.79 8.16 -2.06
CA LEU A 167 -0.98 9.06 -2.87
C LEU A 167 0.09 9.76 -2.01
N PHE A 168 -0.26 10.33 -0.88
CA PHE A 168 0.72 10.93 0.04
C PHE A 168 1.70 9.90 0.63
N ALA A 169 1.27 8.66 0.77
CA ALA A 169 2.11 7.57 1.26
C ALA A 169 3.09 7.01 0.21
N THR A 170 3.21 7.62 -0.96
CA THR A 170 4.32 7.38 -1.90
C THR A 170 5.61 8.10 -1.48
N LEU A 171 5.52 9.07 -0.57
CA LEU A 171 6.69 9.71 0.04
C LEU A 171 7.42 8.72 0.97
N PRO A 172 8.76 8.67 0.92
CA PRO A 172 9.54 7.77 1.75
C PRO A 172 9.31 8.09 3.24
N GLY A 173 9.16 7.05 4.07
CA GLY A 173 8.92 7.22 5.49
C GLY A 173 7.42 7.32 5.88
N ILE A 174 6.51 7.74 5.01
CA ILE A 174 5.08 7.64 5.27
C ILE A 174 4.62 6.18 5.11
N SER A 175 4.00 5.63 6.15
CA SER A 175 3.44 4.28 6.08
C SER A 175 2.21 4.25 5.17
N ARG A 176 2.27 3.46 4.09
CA ARG A 176 1.12 3.24 3.20
C ARG A 176 -0.03 2.59 3.96
N SER A 177 0.23 1.46 4.65
CA SER A 177 -0.78 0.78 5.46
C SER A 177 -1.27 1.66 6.61
N GLY A 178 -0.37 2.36 7.30
CA GLY A 178 -0.71 3.32 8.35
C GLY A 178 -1.66 4.40 7.88
N SER A 179 -1.39 5.03 6.76
CA SER A 179 -2.22 6.09 6.20
C SER A 179 -3.58 5.58 5.71
N THR A 180 -3.61 4.49 4.95
CA THR A 180 -4.86 3.97 4.37
C THR A 180 -5.77 3.35 5.42
N ILE A 181 -5.22 2.64 6.43
CA ILE A 181 -5.99 2.11 7.56
C ILE A 181 -6.55 3.27 8.39
N SER A 182 -5.72 4.26 8.74
CA SER A 182 -6.14 5.40 9.55
C SER A 182 -7.27 6.18 8.88
N VAL A 183 -7.10 6.56 7.61
CA VAL A 183 -8.14 7.28 6.87
C VAL A 183 -9.39 6.41 6.69
N GLY A 184 -9.24 5.10 6.47
CA GLY A 184 -10.37 4.17 6.45
C GLY A 184 -11.18 4.20 7.76
N GLN A 185 -10.51 4.13 8.91
CA GLN A 185 -11.16 4.21 10.23
C GLN A 185 -11.80 5.57 10.47
N LEU A 186 -11.13 6.68 10.12
CA LEU A 186 -11.69 8.04 10.19
C LEU A 186 -12.93 8.21 9.29
N CYS A 187 -12.97 7.49 8.17
CA CYS A 187 -14.16 7.39 7.33
C CYS A 187 -15.27 6.49 7.91
N GLY A 188 -15.05 5.89 9.08
CA GLY A 188 -16.02 5.01 9.77
C GLY A 188 -16.06 3.59 9.25
N LEU A 189 -15.00 3.09 8.61
CA LEU A 189 -14.85 1.68 8.30
C LEU A 189 -14.66 0.87 9.58
N GLU A 190 -15.18 -0.35 9.61
CA GLU A 190 -14.86 -1.33 10.63
C GLU A 190 -13.35 -1.62 10.62
N ARG A 191 -12.72 -1.75 11.81
CA ARG A 191 -11.26 -1.89 11.93
C ARG A 191 -10.73 -3.09 11.13
N SER A 192 -11.38 -4.24 11.24
CA SER A 192 -11.00 -5.45 10.49
C SER A 192 -11.11 -5.25 8.98
N TYR A 193 -12.17 -4.58 8.53
CA TYR A 193 -12.38 -4.27 7.12
C TYR A 193 -11.38 -3.23 6.60
N ALA A 194 -11.08 -2.19 7.38
CA ALA A 194 -10.08 -1.18 7.02
C ALA A 194 -8.69 -1.81 6.82
N VAL A 195 -8.29 -2.74 7.70
CA VAL A 195 -7.03 -3.50 7.59
C VAL A 195 -7.03 -4.35 6.32
N SER A 196 -8.03 -5.19 6.13
CA SER A 196 -8.13 -6.06 4.95
C SER A 196 -8.17 -5.26 3.65
N TYR A 197 -8.95 -4.17 3.61
CA TYR A 197 -9.03 -3.27 2.45
C TYR A 197 -7.69 -2.63 2.13
N SER A 198 -6.96 -2.14 3.14
CA SER A 198 -5.64 -1.52 3.00
C SER A 198 -4.60 -2.48 2.43
N PHE A 199 -4.49 -3.71 2.97
CA PHE A 199 -3.53 -4.69 2.48
C PHE A 199 -3.84 -5.13 1.04
N ILE A 200 -5.11 -5.36 0.72
CA ILE A 200 -5.53 -5.73 -0.64
C ILE A 200 -5.32 -4.57 -1.62
N LEU A 201 -5.59 -3.31 -1.21
CA LEU A 201 -5.30 -2.11 -1.99
C LEU A 201 -3.80 -1.97 -2.28
N GLY A 202 -2.95 -2.46 -1.39
CA GLY A 202 -1.51 -2.48 -1.57
C GLY A 202 -1.01 -3.41 -2.67
N LEU A 203 -1.77 -4.46 -3.03
CA LEU A 203 -1.34 -5.43 -4.06
C LEU A 203 -1.12 -4.77 -5.43
N PRO A 204 -2.08 -4.03 -6.02
CA PRO A 204 -1.86 -3.35 -7.30
C PRO A 204 -0.78 -2.27 -7.22
N ALA A 205 -0.67 -1.56 -6.09
CA ALA A 205 0.35 -0.53 -5.92
C ALA A 205 1.77 -1.13 -5.88
N ALA A 206 1.97 -2.25 -5.18
CA ALA A 206 3.24 -2.96 -5.12
C ALA A 206 3.65 -3.50 -6.50
N VAL A 207 2.71 -4.08 -7.26
CA VAL A 207 2.96 -4.54 -8.63
C VAL A 207 3.37 -3.38 -9.53
N SER A 208 2.69 -2.23 -9.45
CA SER A 208 3.02 -1.04 -10.25
C SER A 208 4.42 -0.51 -9.90
N TYR A 209 4.79 -0.48 -8.63
CA TYR A 209 6.11 -0.04 -8.18
C TYR A 209 7.22 -0.96 -8.72
N THR A 210 7.05 -2.28 -8.66
CA THR A 210 8.04 -3.22 -9.20
C THR A 210 8.23 -3.07 -10.71
N HIS A 211 7.16 -2.83 -11.47
CA HIS A 211 7.23 -2.61 -12.91
C HIS A 211 7.86 -1.26 -13.30
N LEU A 212 7.70 -0.23 -12.48
CA LEU A 212 8.29 1.08 -12.75
C LEU A 212 9.78 1.15 -12.36
N THR A 213 10.20 0.41 -11.32
CA THR A 213 11.59 0.44 -10.83
C THR A 213 12.51 -0.57 -11.52
N LEU A 214 12.02 -1.74 -11.92
CA LEU A 214 12.82 -2.74 -12.63
C LEU A 214 13.40 -2.27 -13.98
N PRO A 215 12.71 -1.49 -14.84
CA PRO A 215 13.29 -0.99 -16.10
C PRO A 215 14.38 0.07 -15.91
N THR A 216 14.42 0.76 -14.76
CA THR A 216 15.46 1.76 -14.47
C THR A 216 16.76 1.15 -13.96
N ILE A 217 16.73 -0.13 -13.56
CA ILE A 217 17.93 -0.92 -13.29
C ILE A 217 18.48 -1.40 -14.65
N ARG A 218 19.11 -0.49 -15.42
CA ARG A 218 19.90 -0.89 -16.58
C ARG A 218 21.13 -1.65 -16.07
N LEU A 219 21.23 -2.90 -16.53
CA LEU A 219 22.46 -3.71 -16.46
C LEU A 219 23.63 -2.99 -17.13
#